data_63db407845f03cee07a96ad3ea6658e2
#
_entry.id   63db407845f03cee07a96ad3ea6658e2
#
_cell.length_a   1.000
_cell.length_b   1.000
_cell.length_c   1.000
_cell.angle_alpha   90.00
_cell.angle_beta   90.00
_cell.angle_gamma   90.00
#
_symmetry.space_group_name_H-M   'P 1'
#
loop_
_entity.id
_entity.type
_entity.pdbx_description
1 polymer ?
#
loop_
_entity_poly.entity_id
_entity_poly.type
_entity_poly.pdbx_seq_one_letter_code
_entity_poly.pdbx_strand_id
1 'polypeptide(L)'
;MTEPVTRDERERRLGQRGLVVWLTGLSSSGKTTLALGAERALFDEGFVTQRLDGDELRRGLNAGLGYSLTDRHENIRRLAEVARIHAHAGLVVLVGGPQPGERDAGLGGQWHRAGRDAPRHASPRASRP
;
A
#
# COMPACT_ATOMS: atom_id res chain seq x y z
N MET A 1 -16.64 -22.74 18.24
CA MET A 1 -16.59 -21.90 17.03
C MET A 1 -15.22 -21.22 16.94
N THR A 2 -14.59 -21.31 15.81
CA THR A 2 -13.25 -20.73 15.62
C THR A 2 -13.36 -19.23 15.35
N GLU A 3 -12.65 -18.43 16.13
CA GLU A 3 -12.60 -16.99 15.95
C GLU A 3 -11.73 -16.63 14.75
N PRO A 4 -12.14 -15.64 13.96
CA PRO A 4 -11.29 -15.14 12.87
C PRO A 4 -10.02 -14.48 13.42
N VAL A 5 -8.93 -14.59 12.68
CA VAL A 5 -7.69 -13.87 12.99
C VAL A 5 -7.91 -12.38 12.73
N THR A 6 -7.63 -11.55 13.74
CA THR A 6 -7.83 -10.11 13.67
C THR A 6 -6.60 -9.39 13.11
N ARG A 7 -6.80 -8.17 12.61
CA ARG A 7 -5.72 -7.28 12.23
C ARG A 7 -4.73 -7.07 13.37
N ASP A 8 -5.25 -6.85 14.56
CA ASP A 8 -4.45 -6.61 15.76
C ASP A 8 -3.50 -7.78 16.07
N GLU A 9 -4.01 -9.01 15.97
CA GLU A 9 -3.20 -10.21 16.15
C GLU A 9 -2.10 -10.32 15.10
N ARG A 10 -2.40 -10.00 13.84
CA ARG A 10 -1.42 -10.01 12.75
C ARG A 10 -0.35 -8.95 12.97
N GLU A 11 -0.74 -7.73 13.33
CA GLU A 11 0.18 -6.63 13.60
C GLU A 11 1.10 -6.95 14.77
N ARG A 12 0.58 -7.54 15.83
CA ARG A 12 1.39 -7.98 16.98
C ARG A 12 2.40 -9.05 16.58
N ARG A 13 1.99 -10.01 15.77
CA ARG A 13 2.88 -11.08 15.31
C ARG A 13 4.01 -10.54 14.46
N LEU A 14 3.72 -9.62 13.58
CA LEU A 14 4.73 -8.99 12.72
C LEU A 14 5.58 -7.93 13.46
N GLY A 15 5.10 -7.44 14.58
CA GLY A 15 5.76 -6.38 15.32
C GLY A 15 5.73 -5.03 14.62
N GLN A 16 4.71 -4.80 13.80
CA GLN A 16 4.52 -3.57 13.02
C GLN A 16 3.04 -3.32 12.79
N ARG A 17 2.70 -2.08 12.47
CA ARG A 17 1.35 -1.72 12.04
C ARG A 17 1.25 -1.79 10.52
N GLY A 18 0.15 -2.34 10.02
CA GLY A 18 -0.19 -2.25 8.60
C GLY A 18 -0.56 -0.82 8.23
N LEU A 19 -0.05 -0.36 7.11
CA LEU A 19 -0.40 0.95 6.58
C LEU A 19 -0.19 1.00 5.08
N VAL A 20 -0.84 1.96 4.43
CA VAL A 20 -0.71 2.21 3.01
C VAL A 20 -0.03 3.56 2.80
N VAL A 21 1.07 3.55 2.07
CA VAL A 21 1.76 4.76 1.62
C VAL A 21 1.53 4.90 0.13
N TRP A 22 0.82 5.95 -0.26
CA TRP A 22 0.49 6.21 -1.65
C TRP A 22 1.43 7.26 -2.22
N LEU A 23 2.18 6.87 -3.25
CA LEU A 23 3.15 7.73 -3.91
C LEU A 23 2.50 8.39 -5.12
N THR A 24 2.35 9.69 -5.09
CA THR A 24 1.68 10.49 -6.12
C THR A 24 2.51 11.71 -6.52
N GLY A 25 2.09 12.37 -7.60
CA GLY A 25 2.66 13.66 -8.02
C GLY A 25 3.94 13.59 -8.82
N LEU A 26 4.48 12.39 -9.08
CA LEU A 26 5.66 12.17 -9.90
C LEU A 26 5.28 11.55 -11.24
N SER A 27 6.18 11.64 -12.23
CA SER A 27 6.07 10.82 -13.44
C SER A 27 6.13 9.34 -13.09
N SER A 28 5.64 8.48 -13.98
CA SER A 28 5.62 7.03 -13.74
C SER A 28 7.00 6.47 -13.35
N SER A 29 8.06 6.86 -14.04
CA SER A 29 9.43 6.44 -13.74
C SER A 29 9.91 6.95 -12.37
N GLY A 30 9.58 8.20 -12.01
CA GLY A 30 9.94 8.78 -10.72
C GLY A 30 9.23 8.09 -9.56
N LYS A 31 7.94 7.76 -9.73
CA LYS A 31 7.18 7.00 -8.72
C LYS A 31 7.75 5.61 -8.50
N THR A 32 8.08 4.90 -9.57
CA THR A 32 8.67 3.58 -9.51
C THR A 32 10.01 3.61 -8.78
N THR A 33 10.88 4.53 -9.14
CA THR A 33 12.19 4.70 -8.51
C THR A 33 12.05 4.99 -7.01
N LEU A 34 11.14 5.89 -6.65
CA LEU A 34 10.91 6.25 -5.25
C LEU A 34 10.33 5.06 -4.47
N ALA A 35 9.38 4.34 -5.05
CA ALA A 35 8.77 3.18 -4.41
C ALA A 35 9.78 2.05 -4.17
N LEU A 36 10.63 1.78 -5.15
CA LEU A 36 11.68 0.77 -5.03
C LEU A 36 12.69 1.15 -3.94
N GLY A 37 13.12 2.40 -3.91
CA GLY A 37 14.04 2.91 -2.89
C GLY A 37 13.45 2.86 -1.49
N ALA A 38 12.21 3.28 -1.34
CA ALA A 38 11.50 3.25 -0.06
C ALA A 38 11.28 1.81 0.43
N GLU A 39 10.87 0.92 -0.46
CA GLU A 39 10.70 -0.50 -0.12
C GLU A 39 12.00 -1.12 0.35
N ARG A 40 13.09 -0.88 -0.37
CA ARG A 40 14.41 -1.40 0.01
C ARG A 40 14.85 -0.88 1.37
N ALA A 41 14.71 0.39 1.63
CA ALA A 41 15.08 1.00 2.90
C ALA A 41 14.29 0.40 4.08
N LEU A 42 12.97 0.29 3.91
CA LEU A 42 12.11 -0.30 4.95
C LEU A 42 12.39 -1.78 5.15
N PHE A 43 12.58 -2.52 4.08
CA PHE A 43 12.90 -3.94 4.14
C PHE A 43 14.22 -4.18 4.89
N ASP A 44 15.24 -3.38 4.60
CA ASP A 44 16.54 -3.49 5.25
C ASP A 44 16.48 -3.13 6.74
N GLU A 45 15.52 -2.30 7.15
CA GLU A 45 15.24 -2.02 8.56
C GLU A 45 14.39 -3.10 9.25
N GLY A 46 13.96 -4.11 8.53
CA GLY A 46 13.23 -5.26 9.08
C GLY A 46 11.71 -5.18 8.93
N PHE A 47 11.17 -4.22 8.20
CA PHE A 47 9.75 -4.17 7.92
C PHE A 47 9.33 -5.22 6.90
N VAL A 48 8.14 -5.77 7.10
CA VAL A 48 7.48 -6.61 6.09
C VAL A 48 6.70 -5.68 5.17
N THR A 49 7.09 -5.64 3.91
CA THR A 49 6.59 -4.67 2.94
C THR A 49 5.96 -5.37 1.74
N GLN A 50 5.09 -4.65 1.07
CA GLN A 50 4.55 -5.05 -0.24
C GLN A 50 4.47 -3.80 -1.12
N ARG A 51 5.01 -3.89 -2.31
CA ARG A 51 4.89 -2.83 -3.31
C ARG A 51 3.80 -3.19 -4.31
N LEU A 52 2.91 -2.24 -4.56
CA LEU A 52 1.86 -2.35 -5.58
C LEU A 52 2.08 -1.26 -6.61
N ASP A 53 2.21 -1.68 -7.87
CA ASP A 53 2.39 -0.77 -9.00
C ASP A 53 1.15 -0.84 -9.89
N GLY A 54 0.53 0.33 -10.14
CA GLY A 54 -0.69 0.41 -10.94
C GLY A 54 -0.50 -0.12 -12.37
N ASP A 55 0.67 0.10 -12.96
CA ASP A 55 0.96 -0.39 -14.31
C ASP A 55 1.15 -1.91 -14.34
N GLU A 56 1.78 -2.48 -13.33
CA GLU A 56 1.91 -3.94 -13.20
C GLU A 56 0.55 -4.60 -12.99
N LEU A 57 -0.33 -4.00 -12.19
CA LEU A 57 -1.67 -4.53 -11.93
C LEU A 57 -2.55 -4.53 -13.19
N ARG A 58 -2.29 -3.64 -14.15
CA ARG A 58 -3.00 -3.66 -15.44
C ARG A 58 -2.72 -4.91 -16.28
N ARG A 59 -1.65 -5.62 -15.99
CA ARG A 59 -1.33 -6.90 -16.63
C ARG A 59 -2.03 -8.09 -16.00
N GLY A 60 -2.56 -7.95 -14.81
CA GLY A 60 -3.23 -9.00 -14.04
C GLY A 60 -4.60 -8.57 -13.52
N LEU A 61 -4.64 -8.12 -12.29
CA LEU A 61 -5.89 -7.75 -11.60
C LEU A 61 -6.76 -6.77 -12.42
N ASN A 62 -6.13 -5.80 -13.05
CA ASN A 62 -6.80 -4.75 -13.82
C ASN A 62 -6.69 -4.96 -15.33
N ALA A 63 -6.38 -6.18 -15.77
CA ALA A 63 -6.39 -6.52 -17.18
C ALA A 63 -7.78 -6.28 -17.77
N GLY A 64 -7.83 -5.68 -18.94
CA GLY A 64 -9.08 -5.35 -19.61
C GLY A 64 -9.64 -3.97 -19.28
N LEU A 65 -9.13 -3.27 -18.27
CA LEU A 65 -9.50 -1.88 -18.03
C LEU A 65 -8.76 -0.96 -19.00
N GLY A 66 -9.51 -0.05 -19.63
CA GLY A 66 -8.97 0.98 -20.50
C GLY A 66 -8.61 2.27 -19.73
N TYR A 67 -8.66 3.39 -20.46
CA TYR A 67 -8.29 4.70 -19.94
C TYR A 67 -9.46 5.70 -19.92
N SER A 68 -10.69 5.21 -20.11
CA SER A 68 -11.87 6.05 -19.86
C SER A 68 -11.90 6.50 -18.40
N LEU A 69 -12.63 7.56 -18.13
CA LEU A 69 -12.77 8.06 -16.76
C LEU A 69 -13.30 6.99 -15.81
N THR A 70 -14.30 6.23 -16.26
CA THR A 70 -14.88 5.10 -15.51
C THR A 70 -13.84 4.02 -15.23
N ASP A 71 -13.05 3.63 -16.22
CA ASP A 71 -12.03 2.60 -16.06
C ASP A 71 -10.88 3.07 -15.17
N ARG A 72 -10.51 4.34 -15.25
CA ARG A 72 -9.51 4.92 -14.34
C ARG A 72 -9.95 4.87 -12.89
N HIS A 73 -11.21 5.21 -12.61
CA HIS A 73 -11.78 5.10 -11.27
C HIS A 73 -11.80 3.66 -10.78
N GLU A 74 -12.19 2.73 -11.63
CA GLU A 74 -12.20 1.31 -11.30
C GLU A 74 -10.79 0.77 -11.03
N ASN A 75 -9.79 1.20 -11.79
CA ASN A 75 -8.39 0.85 -11.56
C ASN A 75 -7.92 1.31 -10.17
N ILE A 76 -8.22 2.54 -9.81
CA ILE A 76 -7.86 3.10 -8.49
C ILE A 76 -8.62 2.38 -7.38
N ARG A 77 -9.90 2.11 -7.57
CA ARG A 77 -10.72 1.39 -6.59
C ARG A 77 -10.14 0.00 -6.28
N ARG A 78 -9.81 -0.77 -7.31
CA ARG A 78 -9.22 -2.11 -7.14
C ARG A 78 -7.87 -2.03 -6.45
N LEU A 79 -7.04 -1.08 -6.86
CA LEU A 79 -5.73 -0.86 -6.26
C LEU A 79 -5.83 -0.51 -4.78
N ALA A 80 -6.77 0.37 -4.41
CA ALA A 80 -7.03 0.73 -3.03
C ALA A 80 -7.54 -0.47 -2.20
N GLU A 81 -8.41 -1.30 -2.76
CA GLU A 81 -8.92 -2.50 -2.10
C GLU A 81 -7.81 -3.52 -1.82
N VAL A 82 -6.95 -3.77 -2.79
CA VAL A 82 -5.81 -4.68 -2.61
C VAL A 82 -4.84 -4.14 -1.56
N ALA A 83 -4.55 -2.84 -1.62
CA ALA A 83 -3.70 -2.19 -0.62
C ALA A 83 -4.29 -2.32 0.79
N ARG A 84 -5.60 -2.12 0.93
CA ARG A 84 -6.31 -2.28 2.20
C ARG A 84 -6.20 -3.70 2.75
N ILE A 85 -6.39 -4.70 1.91
CA ILE A 85 -6.29 -6.12 2.30
C ILE A 85 -4.90 -6.41 2.85
N HIS A 86 -3.86 -5.96 2.17
CA HIS A 86 -2.48 -6.16 2.62
C HIS A 86 -2.17 -5.40 3.91
N ALA A 87 -2.65 -4.17 4.05
CA ALA A 87 -2.47 -3.39 5.29
C ALA A 87 -3.18 -4.05 6.47
N HIS A 88 -4.36 -4.62 6.26
CA HIS A 88 -5.07 -5.38 7.29
C HIS A 88 -4.34 -6.68 7.67
N ALA A 89 -3.48 -7.19 6.81
CA ALA A 89 -2.59 -8.30 7.15
C ALA A 89 -1.34 -7.84 7.93
N GLY A 90 -1.21 -6.55 8.20
CA GLY A 90 -0.10 -5.99 8.95
C GLY A 90 1.09 -5.55 8.11
N LEU A 91 0.96 -5.51 6.79
CA LEU A 91 2.05 -5.11 5.91
C LEU A 91 2.11 -3.60 5.74
N VAL A 92 3.31 -3.10 5.51
CA VAL A 92 3.54 -1.74 5.00
C VAL A 92 3.43 -1.80 3.48
N VAL A 93 2.40 -1.18 2.94
CA VAL A 93 2.08 -1.23 1.51
C VAL A 93 2.50 0.07 0.85
N LEU A 94 3.34 -0.03 -0.16
CA LEU A 94 3.80 1.09 -0.97
C LEU A 94 3.08 1.05 -2.31
N VAL A 95 2.26 2.03 -2.58
CA VAL A 95 1.45 2.07 -3.79
C VAL A 95 1.95 3.16 -4.71
N GLY A 96 2.32 2.79 -5.92
CA GLY A 96 2.61 3.72 -7.00
C GLY A 96 1.47 3.74 -8.00
N GLY A 97 0.79 4.86 -8.11
CA GLY A 97 -0.33 4.97 -9.01
C GLY A 97 -0.91 6.39 -9.07
N PRO A 98 -1.97 6.61 -9.88
CA PRO A 98 -2.68 7.88 -9.87
C PRO A 98 -3.20 8.21 -8.47
N GLN A 99 -3.28 9.49 -8.16
CA GLN A 99 -3.82 9.92 -6.87
C GLN A 99 -5.29 9.50 -6.75
N PRO A 100 -5.67 8.85 -5.62
CA PRO A 100 -7.07 8.56 -5.36
C PRO A 100 -7.88 9.87 -5.27
N GLY A 101 -9.05 9.89 -5.91
CA GLY A 101 -10.00 10.96 -5.73
C GLY A 101 -10.74 10.86 -4.40
N GLU A 102 -11.52 11.87 -4.06
CA GLU A 102 -12.32 11.87 -2.83
C GLU A 102 -13.26 10.66 -2.74
N ARG A 103 -13.77 10.19 -3.88
CA ARG A 103 -14.64 9.00 -3.95
C ARG A 103 -13.91 7.71 -3.60
N ASP A 104 -12.61 7.67 -3.87
CA ASP A 104 -11.79 6.49 -3.65
C ASP A 104 -11.19 6.47 -2.24
N ALA A 105 -11.05 7.61 -1.61
CA ALA A 105 -10.46 7.77 -0.29
C ALA A 105 -11.23 7.02 0.81
N GLY A 106 -12.54 6.84 0.64
CA GLY A 106 -13.37 6.12 1.60
C GLY A 106 -13.21 4.60 1.57
N LEU A 107 -12.60 4.05 0.53
CA LEU A 107 -12.54 2.60 0.31
C LEU A 107 -11.46 1.89 1.11
N GLY A 108 -10.51 2.59 1.64
CA GLY A 108 -9.43 1.93 2.37
C GLY A 108 -9.00 2.64 3.64
N GLY A 109 -9.41 3.85 3.84
CA GLY A 109 -9.30 4.61 5.10
C GLY A 109 -7.93 4.84 5.70
N GLN A 110 -6.87 4.26 5.20
CA GLN A 110 -5.55 4.30 5.85
C GLN A 110 -4.40 4.38 4.85
N TRP A 111 -4.47 5.37 3.98
CA TRP A 111 -3.34 5.67 3.13
C TRP A 111 -2.72 7.02 3.52
N HIS A 112 -1.43 7.10 3.38
CA HIS A 112 -0.64 8.30 3.65
C HIS A 112 0.10 8.73 2.40
N ARG A 113 0.18 10.02 2.18
CA ARG A 113 1.03 10.57 1.13
C ARG A 113 2.50 10.47 1.56
N ALA A 114 3.36 10.12 0.64
CA ALA A 114 4.79 10.24 0.87
C ALA A 114 5.14 11.71 1.18
N GLY A 115 5.87 11.92 2.23
CA GLY A 115 6.35 13.22 2.67
C GLY A 115 5.73 13.70 3.97
N ARG A 116 4.60 14.39 3.94
CA ARG A 116 4.07 15.05 5.15
C ARG A 116 3.32 14.14 6.11
N ASP A 117 2.70 13.10 5.59
CA ASP A 117 1.75 12.28 6.35
C ASP A 117 2.30 10.88 6.66
N ALA A 118 3.53 10.59 6.26
CA ALA A 118 4.17 9.32 6.58
C ALA A 118 4.45 9.27 8.10
N PRO A 119 4.09 8.18 8.79
CA PRO A 119 4.37 8.05 10.21
C PRO A 119 5.89 8.09 10.43
N ARG A 120 6.32 9.02 11.28
CA ARG A 120 7.75 9.26 11.54
C ARG A 120 8.40 8.17 12.40
N HIS A 121 7.61 7.27 12.99
CA HIS A 121 8.10 6.30 13.97
C HIS A 121 7.37 4.96 13.88
N ALA A 122 7.50 4.28 12.77
CA ALA A 122 7.19 2.85 12.73
C ALA A 122 8.51 2.10 12.84
N SER A 123 8.97 1.85 14.04
CA SER A 123 10.14 0.99 14.24
C SER A 123 9.68 -0.46 14.34
N PRO A 124 10.24 -1.38 13.56
CA PRO A 124 10.01 -2.79 13.78
C PRO A 124 10.58 -3.17 15.15
N ARG A 125 9.96 -4.11 15.80
CA ARG A 125 10.53 -4.64 17.03
C ARG A 125 11.90 -5.22 16.74
N ALA A 126 12.89 -4.72 17.43
CA ALA A 126 14.29 -5.04 17.25
C ALA A 126 14.69 -6.40 17.80
N SER A 127 13.84 -7.36 17.98
CA SER A 127 14.27 -8.70 18.37
C SER A 127 13.22 -9.74 18.09
N ARG A 128 13.50 -10.54 17.13
CA ARG A 128 13.06 -11.91 17.17
C ARG A 128 14.23 -12.76 17.67
N PRO A 129 14.02 -13.55 18.69
CA PRO A 129 14.98 -14.60 18.99
C PRO A 129 15.04 -15.60 17.83
#